data_935bd47997935cbb8e867b4de0852db9
#
_entry.id   935bd47997935cbb8e867b4de0852db9
#
_cell.length_a   1.000
_cell.length_b   1.000
_cell.length_c   1.000
_cell.angle_alpha   90.00
_cell.angle_beta   90.00
_cell.angle_gamma   90.00
#
_symmetry.space_group_name_H-M   'P 1'
#
loop_
_entity.id
_entity.type
_entity.pdbx_description
1 polymer ?
#
loop_
_entity_poly.entity_id
_entity_poly.type
_entity_poly.pdbx_seq_one_letter_code
_entity_poly.pdbx_strand_id
1 'polypeptide(L)'
;ISDAHLGLTAAIKRMFQGCSWQRCRVHFLRNLLSHVPKAGQDMVAAAMKAVFVIQAPDQVRAHWQRVTEMLRKQFPSAVPIMEAARDDVLAFLHFPQEHWRKIWSTNPLERLNKEIKRRTNVVGIFPNDPAIVRLVGSQLLEQQEEWQLERRRFFSEATMARIPEPEEALELTDGDLSAQPDEPIS
;
A
#
# COMPACT_ATOMS: atom_id res chain seq x y z
N ILE A 1 1.86 4.15 -4.42
CA ILE A 1 1.03 3.68 -3.28
C ILE A 1 -0.18 4.58 -3.17
N SER A 2 -1.38 4.00 -3.10
CA SER A 2 -2.60 4.79 -2.88
C SER A 2 -3.69 3.98 -2.17
N ASP A 3 -4.82 4.63 -1.87
CA ASP A 3 -6.07 3.91 -1.59
C ASP A 3 -6.65 3.33 -2.88
N ALA A 4 -7.52 2.32 -2.76
CA ALA A 4 -8.16 1.64 -3.88
C ALA A 4 -9.37 2.42 -4.45
N HIS A 5 -9.20 3.72 -4.68
CA HIS A 5 -10.21 4.52 -5.36
C HIS A 5 -10.12 4.28 -6.88
N LEU A 6 -11.20 3.81 -7.50
CA LEU A 6 -11.21 3.37 -8.91
C LEU A 6 -10.67 4.43 -9.88
N GLY A 7 -11.10 5.69 -9.74
CA GLY A 7 -10.61 6.78 -10.58
C GLY A 7 -9.12 7.06 -10.41
N LEU A 8 -8.61 6.97 -9.17
CA LEU A 8 -7.19 7.16 -8.88
C LEU A 8 -6.33 6.03 -9.45
N THR A 9 -6.74 4.78 -9.26
CA THR A 9 -6.02 3.62 -9.80
C THR A 9 -6.02 3.62 -11.33
N ALA A 10 -7.15 3.98 -11.96
CA ALA A 10 -7.22 4.15 -13.41
C ALA A 10 -6.28 5.26 -13.93
N ALA A 11 -6.24 6.40 -13.24
CA ALA A 11 -5.34 7.50 -13.57
C ALA A 11 -3.86 7.09 -13.42
N ILE A 12 -3.51 6.38 -12.34
CA ILE A 12 -2.15 5.88 -12.11
C ILE A 12 -1.73 4.93 -13.24
N LYS A 13 -2.56 3.93 -13.56
CA LYS A 13 -2.28 2.98 -14.64
C LYS A 13 -2.12 3.66 -16.01
N ARG A 14 -2.88 4.71 -16.27
CA ARG A 14 -2.82 5.47 -17.53
C ARG A 14 -1.58 6.36 -17.64
N MET A 15 -1.22 7.03 -16.54
CA MET A 15 -0.16 8.04 -16.54
C MET A 15 1.24 7.48 -16.25
N PHE A 16 1.31 6.39 -15.49
CA PHE A 16 2.57 5.77 -15.07
C PHE A 16 2.63 4.33 -15.60
N GLN A 17 2.83 4.20 -16.91
CA GLN A 17 2.98 2.91 -17.57
C GLN A 17 4.20 2.17 -17.02
N GLY A 18 4.08 0.87 -16.77
CA GLY A 18 5.13 0.03 -16.19
C GLY A 18 5.36 0.19 -14.68
N CYS A 19 4.60 1.06 -13.98
CA CYS A 19 4.72 1.16 -12.54
C CYS A 19 3.89 0.08 -11.80
N SER A 20 4.49 -0.55 -10.81
CA SER A 20 3.77 -1.38 -9.85
C SER A 20 2.89 -0.53 -8.94
N TRP A 21 1.62 -0.91 -8.79
CA TRP A 21 0.71 -0.24 -7.87
C TRP A 21 0.59 -1.03 -6.57
N GLN A 22 0.82 -0.35 -5.45
CA GLN A 22 0.65 -0.89 -4.11
C GLN A 22 -0.58 -0.29 -3.44
N ARG A 23 -1.53 -1.12 -3.03
CA ARG A 23 -2.65 -0.69 -2.20
C ARG A 23 -2.21 -0.43 -0.77
N CYS A 24 -2.57 0.72 -0.23
CA CYS A 24 -2.25 1.08 1.15
C CYS A 24 -2.85 0.07 2.14
N ARG A 25 -2.00 -0.63 2.91
CA ARG A 25 -2.43 -1.63 3.89
C ARG A 25 -3.32 -1.06 4.99
N VAL A 26 -3.16 0.21 5.34
CA VAL A 26 -3.95 0.86 6.41
C VAL A 26 -5.38 1.09 5.95
N HIS A 27 -5.56 1.62 4.73
CA HIS A 27 -6.88 1.80 4.13
C HIS A 27 -7.55 0.45 3.84
N PHE A 28 -6.78 -0.52 3.33
CA PHE A 28 -7.26 -1.88 3.16
C PHE A 28 -7.77 -2.49 4.47
N LEU A 29 -7.00 -2.42 5.56
CA LEU A 29 -7.42 -2.93 6.86
C LEU A 29 -8.70 -2.25 7.36
N ARG A 30 -8.79 -0.93 7.21
CA ARG A 30 -10.00 -0.18 7.59
C ARG A 30 -11.22 -0.64 6.79
N ASN A 31 -11.05 -0.83 5.47
CA ASN A 31 -12.11 -1.36 4.61
C ASN A 31 -12.50 -2.80 5.01
N LEU A 32 -11.54 -3.67 5.24
CA LEU A 32 -11.81 -5.05 5.69
C LEU A 32 -12.61 -5.08 7.00
N LEU A 33 -12.20 -4.28 7.98
CA LEU A 33 -12.84 -4.24 9.29
C LEU A 33 -14.28 -3.67 9.24
N SER A 34 -14.63 -2.85 8.24
CA SER A 34 -16.01 -2.39 8.07
C SER A 34 -17.00 -3.50 7.70
N HIS A 35 -16.48 -4.66 7.23
CA HIS A 35 -17.27 -5.86 6.91
C HIS A 35 -17.22 -6.92 8.03
N VAL A 36 -16.61 -6.59 9.16
CA VAL A 36 -16.51 -7.45 10.34
C VAL A 36 -17.29 -6.83 11.50
N PRO A 37 -18.16 -7.56 12.20
CA PRO A 37 -18.84 -7.09 13.40
C PRO A 37 -17.85 -6.55 14.43
N LYS A 38 -18.24 -5.51 15.16
CA LYS A 38 -17.35 -4.80 16.10
C LYS A 38 -16.62 -5.73 17.10
N ALA A 39 -17.32 -6.76 17.58
CA ALA A 39 -16.75 -7.75 18.50
C ALA A 39 -15.60 -8.59 17.88
N GLY A 40 -15.56 -8.75 16.55
CA GLY A 40 -14.51 -9.51 15.85
C GLY A 40 -13.36 -8.65 15.30
N GLN A 41 -13.50 -7.32 15.29
CA GLN A 41 -12.55 -6.43 14.63
C GLN A 41 -11.13 -6.50 15.22
N ASP A 42 -10.99 -6.59 16.53
CA ASP A 42 -9.68 -6.64 17.18
C ASP A 42 -8.93 -7.94 16.81
N MET A 43 -9.63 -9.06 16.78
CA MET A 43 -9.07 -10.35 16.38
C MET A 43 -8.60 -10.31 14.91
N VAL A 44 -9.44 -9.82 14.01
CA VAL A 44 -9.10 -9.69 12.58
C VAL A 44 -7.95 -8.71 12.37
N ALA A 45 -7.96 -7.57 13.09
CA ALA A 45 -6.88 -6.61 13.03
C ALA A 45 -5.54 -7.18 13.52
N ALA A 46 -5.54 -7.98 14.59
CA ALA A 46 -4.35 -8.66 15.09
C ALA A 46 -3.83 -9.70 14.08
N ALA A 47 -4.72 -10.54 13.52
CA ALA A 47 -4.37 -11.52 12.49
C ALA A 47 -3.77 -10.85 11.25
N MET A 48 -4.36 -9.75 10.78
CA MET A 48 -3.83 -9.00 9.62
C MET A 48 -2.50 -8.31 9.92
N LYS A 49 -2.31 -7.76 11.12
CA LYS A 49 -1.02 -7.17 11.50
C LYS A 49 0.10 -8.20 11.49
N ALA A 50 -0.17 -9.44 11.87
CA ALA A 50 0.80 -10.53 11.85
C ALA A 50 1.31 -10.83 10.44
N VAL A 51 0.49 -10.68 9.38
CA VAL A 51 0.90 -10.81 7.98
C VAL A 51 2.10 -9.90 7.66
N PHE A 52 2.08 -8.66 8.15
CA PHE A 52 3.09 -7.64 7.84
C PHE A 52 4.32 -7.67 8.79
N VAL A 53 4.37 -8.57 9.75
CA VAL A 53 5.55 -8.79 10.60
C VAL A 53 6.48 -9.86 10.02
N ILE A 54 5.92 -10.76 9.21
CA ILE A 54 6.65 -11.84 8.56
C ILE A 54 7.61 -11.27 7.52
N GLN A 55 8.82 -11.83 7.46
CA GLN A 55 9.89 -11.33 6.58
C GLN A 55 10.12 -12.19 5.32
N ALA A 56 9.63 -13.43 5.30
CA ALA A 56 9.75 -14.32 4.16
C ALA A 56 8.51 -14.23 3.26
N PRO A 57 8.64 -13.92 1.95
CA PRO A 57 7.51 -13.74 1.02
C PRO A 57 6.51 -14.90 1.02
N ASP A 58 7.01 -16.14 0.96
CA ASP A 58 6.14 -17.32 0.93
C ASP A 58 5.35 -17.50 2.23
N GLN A 59 5.97 -17.18 3.36
CA GLN A 59 5.29 -17.22 4.66
C GLN A 59 4.24 -16.11 4.78
N VAL A 60 4.47 -14.94 4.17
CA VAL A 60 3.48 -13.85 4.08
C VAL A 60 2.26 -14.34 3.30
N ARG A 61 2.46 -14.93 2.11
CA ARG A 61 1.38 -15.48 1.28
C ARG A 61 0.63 -16.59 2.00
N ALA A 62 1.34 -17.54 2.62
CA ALA A 62 0.74 -18.62 3.40
C ALA A 62 -0.06 -18.08 4.60
N HIS A 63 0.43 -17.05 5.28
CA HIS A 63 -0.30 -16.45 6.40
C HIS A 63 -1.54 -15.69 5.94
N TRP A 64 -1.46 -14.97 4.82
CA TRP A 64 -2.62 -14.33 4.17
C TRP A 64 -3.72 -15.35 3.90
N GLN A 65 -3.36 -16.51 3.33
CA GLN A 65 -4.28 -17.61 3.06
C GLN A 65 -4.95 -18.11 4.35
N ARG A 66 -4.16 -18.35 5.41
CA ARG A 66 -4.69 -18.78 6.71
C ARG A 66 -5.69 -17.78 7.30
N VAL A 67 -5.41 -16.49 7.19
CA VAL A 67 -6.34 -15.45 7.65
C VAL A 67 -7.61 -15.45 6.79
N THR A 68 -7.50 -15.62 5.48
CA THR A 68 -8.67 -15.73 4.58
C THR A 68 -9.54 -16.94 4.96
N GLU A 69 -8.95 -18.10 5.24
CA GLU A 69 -9.70 -19.29 5.69
C GLU A 69 -10.35 -19.10 7.07
N MET A 70 -9.69 -18.42 7.99
CA MET A 70 -10.28 -18.04 9.27
C MET A 70 -11.51 -17.14 9.06
N LEU A 71 -11.39 -16.13 8.19
CA LEU A 71 -12.50 -15.22 7.85
C LEU A 71 -13.66 -15.97 7.17
N ARG A 72 -13.37 -16.95 6.30
CA ARG A 72 -14.40 -17.77 5.64
C ARG A 72 -15.30 -18.50 6.64
N LYS A 73 -14.72 -18.94 7.76
CA LYS A 73 -15.47 -19.64 8.81
C LYS A 73 -16.26 -18.69 9.72
N GLN A 74 -15.75 -17.51 10.00
CA GLN A 74 -16.30 -16.63 11.02
C GLN A 74 -16.98 -15.37 10.45
N PHE A 75 -16.47 -14.83 9.34
CA PHE A 75 -16.92 -13.58 8.72
C PHE A 75 -16.92 -13.70 7.18
N PRO A 76 -17.77 -14.55 6.60
CA PRO A 76 -17.75 -14.85 5.17
C PRO A 76 -17.91 -13.60 4.27
N SER A 77 -18.59 -12.55 4.75
CA SER A 77 -18.74 -11.28 4.04
C SER A 77 -17.43 -10.52 3.81
N ALA A 78 -16.39 -10.79 4.60
CA ALA A 78 -15.08 -10.18 4.46
C ALA A 78 -14.16 -10.89 3.46
N VAL A 79 -14.49 -12.14 3.06
CA VAL A 79 -13.65 -12.96 2.19
C VAL A 79 -13.48 -12.37 0.79
N PRO A 80 -14.52 -11.91 0.09
CA PRO A 80 -14.36 -11.31 -1.24
C PRO A 80 -13.39 -10.12 -1.24
N ILE A 81 -13.36 -9.35 -0.14
CA ILE A 81 -12.45 -8.20 0.01
C ILE A 81 -11.01 -8.66 0.17
N MET A 82 -10.78 -9.75 0.92
CA MET A 82 -9.45 -10.35 1.08
C MET A 82 -8.92 -10.89 -0.25
N GLU A 83 -9.74 -11.65 -0.97
CA GLU A 83 -9.36 -12.28 -2.22
C GLU A 83 -9.08 -11.23 -3.31
N ALA A 84 -9.99 -10.28 -3.50
CA ALA A 84 -9.83 -9.22 -4.51
C ALA A 84 -8.66 -8.27 -4.23
N ALA A 85 -8.22 -8.14 -2.98
CA ALA A 85 -7.16 -7.20 -2.61
C ALA A 85 -5.78 -7.85 -2.48
N ARG A 86 -5.67 -9.18 -2.57
CA ARG A 86 -4.45 -9.94 -2.26
C ARG A 86 -3.23 -9.41 -3.00
N ASP A 87 -3.30 -9.36 -4.31
CA ASP A 87 -2.16 -9.03 -5.15
C ASP A 87 -1.80 -7.55 -5.02
N ASP A 88 -2.78 -6.68 -4.94
CA ASP A 88 -2.59 -5.24 -4.76
C ASP A 88 -1.98 -4.88 -3.38
N VAL A 89 -2.38 -5.57 -2.31
CA VAL A 89 -1.89 -5.32 -0.95
C VAL A 89 -0.53 -5.98 -0.72
N LEU A 90 -0.26 -7.09 -1.39
CA LEU A 90 1.01 -7.83 -1.29
C LEU A 90 2.02 -7.46 -2.39
N ALA A 91 1.74 -6.48 -3.24
CA ALA A 91 2.64 -6.04 -4.30
C ALA A 91 4.05 -5.63 -3.78
N PHE A 92 4.15 -5.19 -2.52
CA PHE A 92 5.43 -4.86 -1.88
C PHE A 92 6.41 -6.04 -1.81
N LEU A 93 5.93 -7.28 -1.90
CA LEU A 93 6.77 -8.50 -1.86
C LEU A 93 7.72 -8.62 -3.06
N HIS A 94 7.44 -7.93 -4.16
CA HIS A 94 8.31 -7.86 -5.34
C HIS A 94 9.50 -6.91 -5.18
N PHE A 95 9.56 -6.20 -4.06
CA PHE A 95 10.61 -5.23 -3.76
C PHE A 95 11.55 -5.74 -2.67
N PRO A 96 12.80 -5.23 -2.61
CA PRO A 96 13.71 -5.55 -1.53
C PRO A 96 13.09 -5.31 -0.15
N GLN A 97 13.33 -6.20 0.79
CA GLN A 97 12.70 -6.21 2.11
C GLN A 97 12.88 -4.88 2.87
N GLU A 98 14.01 -4.21 2.67
CA GLU A 98 14.33 -2.91 3.27
C GLU A 98 13.38 -1.80 2.80
N HIS A 99 12.71 -2.02 1.66
CA HIS A 99 11.71 -1.09 1.12
C HIS A 99 10.31 -1.31 1.70
N TRP A 100 9.95 -2.51 2.14
CA TRP A 100 8.59 -2.89 2.50
C TRP A 100 7.88 -1.90 3.43
N ARG A 101 8.55 -1.53 4.53
CA ARG A 101 8.00 -0.58 5.51
C ARG A 101 7.73 0.80 4.94
N LYS A 102 8.40 1.17 3.85
CA LYS A 102 8.33 2.48 3.22
C LYS A 102 7.26 2.54 2.14
N ILE A 103 6.93 1.38 1.52
CA ILE A 103 6.04 1.30 0.36
C ILE A 103 4.66 0.70 0.65
N TRP A 104 4.39 0.11 1.80
CA TRP A 104 3.10 -0.53 2.07
C TRP A 104 2.00 0.38 2.63
N SER A 105 2.26 1.64 2.88
CA SER A 105 1.26 2.59 3.38
C SER A 105 1.53 4.03 2.96
N THR A 106 0.47 4.84 2.92
CA THR A 106 0.50 6.27 2.65
C THR A 106 0.74 7.14 3.89
N ASN A 107 1.09 6.54 5.03
CA ASN A 107 1.25 7.25 6.30
C ASN A 107 2.19 8.48 6.27
N PRO A 108 3.33 8.47 5.55
CA PRO A 108 4.19 9.65 5.44
C PRO A 108 3.46 10.84 4.81
N LEU A 109 2.73 10.58 3.71
CA LEU A 109 1.94 11.60 3.02
C LEU A 109 0.77 12.09 3.88
N GLU A 110 0.12 11.19 4.63
CA GLU A 110 -0.96 11.55 5.54
C GLU A 110 -0.49 12.45 6.69
N ARG A 111 0.74 12.22 7.20
CA ARG A 111 1.35 13.11 8.22
C ARG A 111 1.57 14.51 7.66
N LEU A 112 2.13 14.62 6.46
CA LEU A 112 2.33 15.89 5.78
C LEU A 112 1.00 16.62 5.56
N ASN A 113 0.00 15.93 5.02
CA ASN A 113 -1.35 16.48 4.84
C ASN A 113 -1.99 16.93 6.16
N LYS A 114 -1.77 16.20 7.25
CA LYS A 114 -2.25 16.59 8.58
C LYS A 114 -1.60 17.86 9.08
N GLU A 115 -0.31 18.03 8.83
CA GLU A 115 0.42 19.24 9.22
C GLU A 115 -0.02 20.45 8.40
N ILE A 116 -0.17 20.30 7.08
CA ILE A 116 -0.74 21.34 6.20
C ILE A 116 -2.13 21.75 6.72
N LYS A 117 -3.01 20.78 6.99
CA LYS A 117 -4.35 21.06 7.55
C LYS A 117 -4.29 21.80 8.88
N ARG A 118 -3.39 21.40 9.77
CA ARG A 118 -3.23 22.05 11.07
C ARG A 118 -2.89 23.54 10.91
N ARG A 119 -1.94 23.86 10.04
CA ARG A 119 -1.51 25.23 9.79
C ARG A 119 -2.58 26.07 9.05
N THR A 120 -3.23 25.48 8.06
CA THR A 120 -4.31 26.17 7.35
C THR A 120 -5.54 26.44 8.24
N ASN A 121 -5.87 25.52 9.15
CA ASN A 121 -6.96 25.72 10.11
C ASN A 121 -6.69 26.85 11.11
N VAL A 122 -5.43 27.11 11.48
CA VAL A 122 -5.05 28.23 12.38
C VAL A 122 -5.32 29.58 11.69
N VAL A 123 -5.08 29.67 10.39
CA VAL A 123 -5.36 30.90 9.61
C VAL A 123 -6.87 31.11 9.44
N GLY A 124 -7.63 30.02 9.27
CA GLY A 124 -9.09 30.02 9.12
C GLY A 124 -9.53 30.47 7.74
N ILE A 125 -9.55 31.79 7.49
CA ILE A 125 -9.98 32.36 6.22
C ILE A 125 -8.78 32.98 5.50
N PHE A 126 -8.58 32.59 4.24
CA PHE A 126 -7.53 33.17 3.39
C PHE A 126 -8.08 34.32 2.53
N PRO A 127 -7.36 35.42 2.39
CA PRO A 127 -7.82 36.56 1.61
C PRO A 127 -7.88 36.28 0.09
N ASN A 128 -7.06 35.36 -0.40
CA ASN A 128 -6.98 34.97 -1.81
C ASN A 128 -6.22 33.66 -2.00
N ASP A 129 -6.33 33.04 -3.18
CA ASP A 129 -5.65 31.81 -3.54
C ASP A 129 -4.10 31.90 -3.46
N PRO A 130 -3.42 32.99 -3.89
CA PRO A 130 -1.98 33.15 -3.70
C PRO A 130 -1.53 33.06 -2.24
N ALA A 131 -2.37 33.47 -1.28
CA ALA A 131 -2.04 33.34 0.15
C ALA A 131 -2.05 31.86 0.60
N ILE A 132 -2.96 31.06 0.07
CA ILE A 132 -2.99 29.60 0.30
C ILE A 132 -1.72 28.96 -0.28
N VAL A 133 -1.41 29.28 -1.55
CA VAL A 133 -0.24 28.75 -2.25
C VAL A 133 1.06 29.10 -1.52
N ARG A 134 1.20 30.33 -1.01
CA ARG A 134 2.38 30.74 -0.23
C ARG A 134 2.51 29.94 1.06
N LEU A 135 1.44 29.77 1.85
CA LEU A 135 1.49 29.05 3.11
C LEU A 135 1.80 27.55 2.88
N VAL A 136 1.08 26.92 1.95
CA VAL A 136 1.28 25.50 1.64
C VAL A 136 2.65 25.29 1.00
N GLY A 137 3.03 26.16 0.07
CA GLY A 137 4.32 26.09 -0.62
C GLY A 137 5.52 26.25 0.34
N SER A 138 5.46 27.22 1.27
CA SER A 138 6.53 27.38 2.29
C SER A 138 6.64 26.16 3.20
N GLN A 139 5.49 25.54 3.57
CA GLN A 139 5.47 24.32 4.38
C GLN A 139 6.10 23.13 3.63
N LEU A 140 5.80 22.99 2.35
CA LEU A 140 6.37 21.93 1.53
C LEU A 140 7.87 22.13 1.28
N LEU A 141 8.30 23.38 1.12
CA LEU A 141 9.71 23.74 0.96
C LEU A 141 10.49 23.43 2.25
N GLU A 142 9.99 23.86 3.41
CA GLU A 142 10.56 23.56 4.73
C GLU A 142 10.74 22.06 4.93
N GLN A 143 9.69 21.26 4.61
CA GLN A 143 9.75 19.81 4.72
C GLN A 143 10.75 19.17 3.74
N GLN A 144 10.86 19.71 2.54
CA GLN A 144 11.85 19.25 1.56
C GLN A 144 13.27 19.54 2.00
N GLU A 145 13.53 20.73 2.55
CA GLU A 145 14.82 21.11 3.10
C GLU A 145 15.21 20.20 4.27
N GLU A 146 14.28 19.90 5.21
CA GLU A 146 14.50 18.93 6.28
C GLU A 146 14.90 17.56 5.73
N TRP A 147 14.19 17.06 4.72
CA TRP A 147 14.50 15.76 4.11
C TRP A 147 15.85 15.76 3.38
N GLN A 148 16.28 16.88 2.79
CA GLN A 148 17.59 17.02 2.16
C GLN A 148 18.72 17.06 3.20
N LEU A 149 18.49 17.66 4.36
CA LEU A 149 19.44 17.72 5.46
C LEU A 149 19.56 16.40 6.21
N GLU A 150 18.49 15.57 6.22
CA GLU A 150 18.57 14.22 6.73
C GLU A 150 19.52 13.40 5.84
N ARG A 151 20.69 13.05 6.35
CA ARG A 151 21.70 12.24 5.64
C ARG A 151 21.22 10.82 5.31
N ARG A 152 20.02 10.44 5.71
CA ARG A 152 19.40 9.15 5.43
C ARG A 152 18.59 9.23 4.14
N ARG A 153 19.13 8.70 3.05
CA ARG A 153 18.34 8.46 1.84
C ARG A 153 17.15 7.54 2.17
N PHE A 154 16.00 7.87 1.63
CA PHE A 154 14.79 7.06 1.83
C PHE A 154 14.99 5.63 1.30
N PHE A 155 15.64 5.48 0.14
CA PHE A 155 16.16 4.25 -0.40
C PHE A 155 17.66 4.38 -0.65
N SER A 156 18.44 3.34 -0.35
CA SER A 156 19.88 3.32 -0.69
C SER A 156 20.08 2.91 -2.15
N GLU A 157 21.16 3.37 -2.77
CA GLU A 157 21.51 2.99 -4.15
C GLU A 157 21.65 1.47 -4.30
N ALA A 158 22.29 0.83 -3.32
CA ALA A 158 22.47 -0.63 -3.30
C ALA A 158 21.14 -1.41 -3.25
N THR A 159 20.11 -0.87 -2.57
CA THR A 159 18.79 -1.51 -2.54
C THR A 159 17.97 -1.18 -3.78
N MET A 160 18.16 -0.01 -4.38
CA MET A 160 17.52 0.36 -5.65
C MET A 160 18.03 -0.49 -6.81
N ALA A 161 19.33 -0.77 -6.86
CA ALA A 161 19.96 -1.63 -7.88
C ALA A 161 19.46 -3.10 -7.86
N ARG A 162 18.76 -3.51 -6.79
CA ARG A 162 18.14 -4.85 -6.68
C ARG A 162 16.69 -4.91 -7.14
N ILE A 163 16.14 -3.80 -7.58
CA ILE A 163 14.79 -3.78 -8.17
C ILE A 163 14.92 -4.31 -9.60
N PRO A 164 14.17 -5.36 -9.98
CA PRO A 164 14.24 -5.91 -11.33
C PRO A 164 13.78 -4.85 -12.35
N GLU A 165 14.41 -4.86 -13.53
CA GLU A 165 13.96 -4.03 -14.65
C GLU A 165 12.54 -4.42 -15.08
N PRO A 166 11.75 -3.50 -15.65
CA PRO A 166 10.35 -3.76 -16.03
C PRO A 166 10.15 -4.97 -16.95
N GLU A 167 11.09 -5.27 -17.83
CA GLU A 167 11.05 -6.41 -18.74
C GLU A 167 11.19 -7.74 -18.01
N GLU A 168 12.09 -7.85 -17.03
CA GLU A 168 12.25 -9.04 -16.19
C GLU A 168 11.03 -9.27 -15.28
N ALA A 169 10.36 -8.19 -14.85
CA ALA A 169 9.15 -8.28 -14.04
C ALA A 169 7.94 -8.83 -14.81
N LEU A 170 7.87 -8.60 -16.12
CA LEU A 170 6.83 -9.15 -16.99
C LEU A 170 7.02 -10.67 -17.23
N GLU A 171 8.25 -11.15 -17.41
CA GLU A 171 8.54 -12.58 -17.56
C GLU A 171 8.20 -13.40 -16.32
N LEU A 172 8.37 -12.82 -15.11
CA LEU A 172 8.02 -13.48 -13.84
C LEU A 172 6.50 -13.64 -13.63
N THR A 173 5.69 -12.75 -14.24
CA THR A 173 4.22 -12.85 -14.15
C THR A 173 3.63 -13.83 -15.17
N ASP A 174 4.21 -13.97 -16.34
CA ASP A 174 3.74 -14.91 -17.38
C ASP A 174 4.13 -16.39 -17.07
N GLY A 175 5.22 -16.61 -16.35
CA GLY A 175 5.66 -17.93 -15.92
C GLY A 175 4.75 -18.59 -14.87
N ASP A 176 4.05 -17.80 -14.06
CA ASP A 176 3.18 -18.31 -12.98
C ASP A 176 1.75 -18.65 -13.47
N LEU A 177 1.38 -18.23 -14.68
CA LEU A 177 0.08 -18.51 -15.30
C LEU A 177 0.03 -19.79 -16.15
N SER A 178 1.18 -20.42 -16.46
CA SER A 178 1.26 -21.59 -17.33
C SER A 178 1.28 -22.94 -16.58
N ALA A 179 1.18 -22.98 -15.26
CA ALA A 179 1.18 -24.18 -14.47
C ALA A 179 -0.23 -24.55 -13.97
N GLN A 180 -1.19 -24.73 -14.89
CA GLN A 180 -2.37 -25.55 -14.63
C GLN A 180 -2.23 -26.88 -15.38
N PRO A 181 -2.19 -28.03 -14.72
CA PRO A 181 -2.29 -29.31 -15.40
C PRO A 181 -3.72 -29.50 -15.88
N ASP A 182 -3.89 -29.72 -17.21
CA ASP A 182 -5.10 -30.24 -17.80
C ASP A 182 -5.40 -31.63 -17.21
N GLU A 183 -6.38 -31.75 -16.33
CA GLU A 183 -6.99 -33.03 -16.02
C GLU A 183 -8.02 -33.38 -17.09
N PRO A 184 -7.92 -34.57 -17.70
CA PRO A 184 -8.92 -35.02 -18.67
C PRO A 184 -10.21 -35.43 -17.96
N ILE A 185 -11.30 -34.83 -18.43
CA ILE A 185 -12.67 -35.25 -18.08
C ILE A 185 -12.90 -36.61 -18.70
N SER A 186 -13.14 -37.63 -17.84
CA SER A 186 -13.70 -38.93 -18.20
C SER A 186 -15.09 -39.07 -17.62
#